data_ffa3d01dc1e70b16ff22a4c7eacd4717
#
_entry.id   ffa3d01dc1e70b16ff22a4c7eacd4717
#
_cell.length_a   1.000
_cell.length_b   1.000
_cell.length_c   1.000
_cell.angle_alpha   90.00
_cell.angle_beta   90.00
_cell.angle_gamma   90.00
#
_symmetry.space_group_name_H-M   'P 1'
#
loop_
_entity.id
_entity.type
_entity.pdbx_description
1 polymer ?
#
loop_
_entity_poly.entity_id
_entity_poly.type
_entity_poly.pdbx_seq_one_letter_code
_entity_poly.pdbx_strand_id
1 'polypeptide(L)'
;MKDILVLYYSHRGAVRALAEQIARGIDSVPGTQPRLRTVPKVSTVCEASEPAVPSCGAPYVELSDLEECAGLALGSPTRFGNMAAPMKYFWDGTIAPWQNGALAGKPATVFTSSGSLHGGNESTLLTMMLPLLHHGMILMGLPHSWHELSATRDGGTPYGASHVAGPQGNPSLSPEAARLAFLQGQRLAQLTLKLSD
;
A
#
# COMPACT_ATOMS: atom_id res chain seq x y z
N MET A 1 -13.04 5.39 16.29
CA MET A 1 -12.84 4.94 14.91
C MET A 1 -11.49 4.24 14.84
N LYS A 2 -11.37 3.19 14.02
CA LYS A 2 -10.08 2.46 13.84
C LYS A 2 -9.30 3.11 12.69
N ASP A 3 -8.11 3.58 12.98
CA ASP A 3 -7.20 4.14 11.98
C ASP A 3 -6.56 3.02 11.17
N ILE A 4 -6.71 3.06 9.85
CA ILE A 4 -6.07 2.13 8.93
C ILE A 4 -5.07 2.90 8.10
N LEU A 5 -3.80 2.55 8.26
CA LEU A 5 -2.71 3.22 7.56
C LEU A 5 -2.68 2.79 6.09
N VAL A 6 -2.68 3.77 5.18
CA VAL A 6 -2.42 3.59 3.76
C VAL A 6 -1.05 4.20 3.47
N LEU A 7 -0.02 3.38 3.57
CA LEU A 7 1.37 3.77 3.36
C LEU A 7 1.81 3.47 1.94
N TYR A 8 2.28 4.48 1.22
CA TYR A 8 2.70 4.32 -0.16
C TYR A 8 3.93 5.16 -0.52
N TYR A 9 4.65 4.72 -1.56
CA TYR A 9 5.55 5.56 -2.34
C TYR A 9 5.04 5.63 -3.78
N SER A 10 5.08 6.81 -4.39
CA SER A 10 4.63 7.00 -5.77
C SER A 10 5.59 7.93 -6.51
N HIS A 11 6.11 7.48 -7.68
CA HIS A 11 7.03 8.28 -8.49
C HIS A 11 6.31 9.22 -9.46
N ARG A 12 5.27 8.71 -10.17
CA ARG A 12 4.51 9.44 -11.19
C ARG A 12 3.00 9.49 -10.93
N GLY A 13 2.57 9.17 -9.71
CA GLY A 13 1.17 9.28 -9.30
C GLY A 13 0.34 7.99 -9.38
N ALA A 14 0.74 6.96 -10.14
CA ALA A 14 -0.05 5.75 -10.32
C ALA A 14 -0.32 4.99 -9.00
N VAL A 15 0.70 4.79 -8.16
CA VAL A 15 0.50 4.16 -6.84
C VAL A 15 -0.32 5.06 -5.92
N ARG A 16 -0.18 6.40 -6.02
CA ARG A 16 -1.03 7.34 -5.28
C ARG A 16 -2.50 7.20 -5.67
N ALA A 17 -2.81 7.07 -6.97
CA ALA A 17 -4.18 6.89 -7.43
C ALA A 17 -4.82 5.60 -6.87
N LEU A 18 -4.06 4.51 -6.78
CA LEU A 18 -4.50 3.28 -6.09
C LEU A 18 -4.73 3.52 -4.59
N ALA A 19 -3.79 4.19 -3.92
CA ALA A 19 -3.89 4.52 -2.49
C ALA A 19 -5.15 5.33 -2.17
N GLU A 20 -5.49 6.30 -3.01
CA GLU A 20 -6.71 7.11 -2.88
C GLU A 20 -7.98 6.27 -3.03
N GLN A 21 -8.01 5.29 -3.94
CA GLN A 21 -9.16 4.38 -4.07
C GLN A 21 -9.26 3.43 -2.86
N ILE A 22 -8.15 2.90 -2.37
CA ILE A 22 -8.11 2.09 -1.15
C ILE A 22 -8.63 2.92 0.04
N ALA A 23 -8.19 4.16 0.18
CA ALA A 23 -8.66 5.06 1.22
C ALA A 23 -10.18 5.29 1.16
N ARG A 24 -10.74 5.50 -0.04
CA ARG A 24 -12.20 5.58 -0.22
C ARG A 24 -12.92 4.30 0.19
N GLY A 25 -12.33 3.14 -0.11
CA GLY A 25 -12.85 1.84 0.30
C GLY A 25 -12.88 1.69 1.82
N ILE A 26 -11.80 2.09 2.51
CA ILE A 26 -11.73 2.10 3.98
C ILE A 26 -12.80 3.04 4.56
N ASP A 27 -12.87 4.27 4.06
CA ASP A 27 -13.82 5.30 4.52
C ASP A 27 -15.29 4.89 4.32
N SER A 28 -15.57 3.98 3.38
CA SER A 28 -16.91 3.44 3.14
C SER A 28 -17.43 2.50 4.24
N VAL A 29 -16.58 2.10 5.18
CA VAL A 29 -16.94 1.18 6.28
C VAL A 29 -17.09 1.95 7.58
N PRO A 30 -18.32 2.04 8.16
CA PRO A 30 -18.52 2.72 9.43
C PRO A 30 -17.63 2.17 10.54
N GLY A 31 -17.02 3.04 11.33
CA GLY A 31 -16.11 2.67 12.42
C GLY A 31 -14.63 2.64 12.03
N THR A 32 -14.30 2.85 10.75
CA THR A 32 -12.92 2.98 10.27
C THR A 32 -12.65 4.33 9.62
N GLN A 33 -11.37 4.72 9.55
CA GLN A 33 -10.93 5.89 8.80
C GLN A 33 -9.55 5.64 8.17
N PRO A 34 -9.28 6.14 6.94
CA PRO A 34 -7.99 6.00 6.29
C PRO A 34 -7.01 7.06 6.80
N ARG A 35 -5.78 6.63 7.07
CA ARG A 35 -4.65 7.52 7.34
C ARG A 35 -3.62 7.37 6.22
N LEU A 36 -3.60 8.31 5.26
CA LEU A 36 -2.66 8.27 4.15
C LEU A 36 -1.30 8.84 4.58
N ARG A 37 -0.22 8.11 4.26
CA ARG A 37 1.17 8.52 4.47
C ARG A 37 2.03 8.14 3.27
N THR A 38 3.10 8.91 3.05
CA THR A 38 4.11 8.60 2.05
C THR A 38 5.50 8.58 2.68
N VAL A 39 6.51 8.10 1.92
CA VAL A 39 7.92 8.16 2.33
C VAL A 39 8.68 9.15 1.46
N PRO A 40 9.71 9.83 1.98
CA PRO A 40 10.56 10.70 1.19
C PRO A 40 11.37 9.89 0.16
N LYS A 41 11.85 10.58 -0.87
CA LYS A 41 12.82 9.99 -1.81
C LYS A 41 14.14 9.72 -1.10
N VAL A 42 14.85 8.68 -1.55
CA VAL A 42 16.23 8.44 -1.13
C VAL A 42 17.17 9.27 -2.02
N SER A 43 18.09 10.00 -1.39
CA SER A 43 19.14 10.78 -2.05
C SER A 43 20.43 9.98 -2.14
N THR A 44 21.27 10.29 -3.14
CA THR A 44 22.66 9.81 -3.24
C THR A 44 23.64 10.61 -2.38
N VAL A 45 23.22 11.75 -1.81
CA VAL A 45 23.99 12.56 -0.86
C VAL A 45 23.56 12.23 0.57
N CYS A 46 24.52 12.22 1.52
CA CYS A 46 24.26 11.95 2.93
C CYS A 46 23.69 13.16 3.68
N GLU A 47 22.86 13.95 3.03
CA GLU A 47 22.20 15.13 3.60
C GLU A 47 20.69 15.05 3.36
N ALA A 48 19.91 15.72 4.19
CA ALA A 48 18.48 15.86 4.00
C ALA A 48 18.20 16.64 2.69
N SER A 49 17.74 15.95 1.67
CA SER A 49 17.50 16.52 0.33
C SER A 49 16.03 16.84 0.04
N GLU A 50 15.14 16.40 0.90
CA GLU A 50 13.71 16.69 0.81
C GLU A 50 13.28 17.59 1.96
N PRO A 51 12.31 18.50 1.75
CA PRO A 51 11.77 19.31 2.84
C PRO A 51 11.09 18.44 3.90
N ALA A 52 10.99 18.92 5.14
CA ALA A 52 10.35 18.21 6.24
C ALA A 52 8.86 17.90 5.99
N VAL A 53 8.22 18.66 5.12
CA VAL A 53 6.82 18.45 4.68
C VAL A 53 6.82 18.33 3.17
N PRO A 54 6.13 17.29 2.60
CA PRO A 54 6.06 17.13 1.16
C PRO A 54 5.32 18.33 0.52
N SER A 55 5.78 18.76 -0.65
CA SER A 55 5.16 19.88 -1.40
C SER A 55 3.77 19.51 -1.94
N CYS A 56 3.46 18.25 -2.07
CA CYS A 56 2.16 17.73 -2.50
C CYS A 56 1.96 16.28 -2.04
N GLY A 57 0.70 15.85 -1.94
CA GLY A 57 0.35 14.50 -1.50
C GLY A 57 0.17 14.39 0.02
N ALA A 58 0.26 13.17 0.53
CA ALA A 58 0.11 12.86 1.94
C ALA A 58 1.36 13.30 2.74
N PRO A 59 1.23 13.60 4.04
CA PRO A 59 2.37 13.80 4.92
C PRO A 59 3.32 12.60 4.93
N TYR A 60 4.59 12.84 5.30
CA TYR A 60 5.51 11.73 5.52
C TYR A 60 5.06 10.87 6.70
N VAL A 61 5.38 9.58 6.60
CA VAL A 61 5.10 8.61 7.64
C VAL A 61 6.06 8.81 8.82
N GLU A 62 5.53 8.66 10.03
CA GLU A 62 6.28 8.56 11.28
C GLU A 62 6.15 7.16 11.88
N LEU A 63 7.06 6.74 12.76
CA LEU A 63 6.98 5.41 13.39
C LEU A 63 5.71 5.26 14.25
N SER A 64 5.23 6.35 14.84
CA SER A 64 3.95 6.39 15.56
C SER A 64 2.75 6.01 14.69
N ASP A 65 2.78 6.31 13.37
CA ASP A 65 1.70 5.88 12.46
C ASP A 65 1.59 4.35 12.38
N LEU A 66 2.71 3.62 12.48
CA LEU A 66 2.71 2.15 12.53
C LEU A 66 2.20 1.63 13.88
N GLU A 67 2.61 2.25 14.97
CA GLU A 67 2.22 1.84 16.34
C GLU A 67 0.72 2.02 16.56
N GLU A 68 0.16 3.15 16.12
CA GLU A 68 -1.23 3.54 16.33
C GLU A 68 -2.23 2.90 15.36
N CYS A 69 -1.80 2.50 14.15
CA CYS A 69 -2.72 1.95 13.16
C CYS A 69 -3.34 0.64 13.63
N ALA A 70 -4.59 0.39 13.24
CA ALA A 70 -5.29 -0.88 13.48
C ALA A 70 -5.19 -1.85 12.30
N GLY A 71 -4.70 -1.40 11.15
CA GLY A 71 -4.49 -2.19 9.93
C GLY A 71 -3.64 -1.40 8.94
N LEU A 72 -3.09 -2.06 7.93
CA LEU A 72 -2.12 -1.46 7.00
C LEU A 72 -2.39 -1.85 5.55
N ALA A 73 -2.43 -0.87 4.65
CA ALA A 73 -2.28 -1.07 3.21
C ALA A 73 -0.93 -0.50 2.77
N LEU A 74 -0.05 -1.35 2.22
CA LEU A 74 1.31 -0.98 1.81
C LEU A 74 1.43 -0.93 0.29
N GLY A 75 1.89 0.20 -0.27
CA GLY A 75 2.01 0.41 -1.70
C GLY A 75 3.35 0.95 -2.16
N SER A 76 3.88 0.39 -3.24
CA SER A 76 5.10 0.84 -3.89
C SER A 76 5.05 0.57 -5.40
N PRO A 77 5.65 1.42 -6.25
CA PRO A 77 5.89 1.03 -7.62
C PRO A 77 6.89 -0.12 -7.68
N THR A 78 6.77 -0.96 -8.72
CA THR A 78 7.76 -2.03 -8.94
C THR A 78 9.14 -1.46 -9.29
N ARG A 79 10.16 -2.06 -8.75
CA ARG A 79 11.57 -1.89 -9.12
C ARG A 79 12.21 -3.27 -9.20
N PHE A 80 12.33 -3.80 -10.44
CA PHE A 80 12.89 -5.14 -10.69
C PHE A 80 12.19 -6.24 -9.88
N GLY A 81 10.84 -6.20 -9.81
CA GLY A 81 10.04 -7.16 -9.07
C GLY A 81 10.03 -6.97 -7.56
N ASN A 82 10.47 -5.82 -7.05
CA ASN A 82 10.50 -5.49 -5.62
C ASN A 82 10.00 -4.06 -5.39
N MET A 83 9.82 -3.68 -4.11
CA MET A 83 9.48 -2.31 -3.74
C MET A 83 10.60 -1.32 -4.09
N ALA A 84 10.26 -0.06 -4.28
CA ALA A 84 11.22 1.01 -4.52
C ALA A 84 12.08 1.28 -3.27
N ALA A 85 13.34 1.70 -3.49
CA ALA A 85 14.30 1.97 -2.43
C ALA A 85 13.78 2.90 -1.31
N PRO A 86 13.03 3.99 -1.57
CA PRO A 86 12.47 4.81 -0.49
C PRO A 86 11.58 4.02 0.47
N MET A 87 10.76 3.11 -0.05
CA MET A 87 9.89 2.28 0.79
C MET A 87 10.72 1.27 1.60
N LYS A 88 11.70 0.62 0.95
CA LYS A 88 12.59 -0.33 1.65
C LYS A 88 13.43 0.38 2.72
N TYR A 89 13.94 1.56 2.46
CA TYR A 89 14.67 2.38 3.43
C TYR A 89 13.84 2.70 4.66
N PHE A 90 12.56 3.05 4.49
CA PHE A 90 11.64 3.24 5.62
C PHE A 90 11.51 1.95 6.44
N TRP A 91 11.25 0.80 5.79
CA TRP A 91 11.10 -0.50 6.49
C TRP A 91 12.37 -0.92 7.21
N ASP A 92 13.56 -0.62 6.71
CA ASP A 92 14.82 -0.91 7.40
C ASP A 92 14.97 -0.13 8.72
N GLY A 93 14.27 1.00 8.85
CA GLY A 93 14.22 1.80 10.07
C GLY A 93 13.20 1.33 11.12
N THR A 94 12.42 0.25 10.87
CA THR A 94 11.30 -0.17 11.75
C THR A 94 11.69 -1.22 12.81
N ILE A 95 12.96 -1.33 13.16
CA ILE A 95 13.44 -2.34 14.14
C ILE A 95 12.75 -2.18 15.49
N ALA A 96 12.60 -0.96 16.01
CA ALA A 96 11.98 -0.72 17.32
C ALA A 96 10.48 -1.14 17.34
N PRO A 97 9.60 -0.69 16.41
CA PRO A 97 8.24 -1.20 16.31
C PRO A 97 8.14 -2.72 16.12
N TRP A 98 9.08 -3.33 15.41
CA TRP A 98 9.13 -4.78 15.25
C TRP A 98 9.43 -5.50 16.57
N GLN A 99 10.45 -5.06 17.31
CA GLN A 99 10.81 -5.64 18.61
C GLN A 99 9.68 -5.53 19.64
N ASN A 100 8.93 -4.45 19.60
CA ASN A 100 7.79 -4.21 20.49
C ASN A 100 6.49 -4.91 20.02
N GLY A 101 6.51 -5.61 18.88
CA GLY A 101 5.33 -6.28 18.34
C GLY A 101 4.21 -5.33 17.92
N ALA A 102 4.53 -4.08 17.60
CA ALA A 102 3.54 -3.02 17.33
C ALA A 102 2.51 -3.37 16.24
N LEU A 103 2.90 -4.18 15.25
CA LEU A 103 2.04 -4.62 14.14
C LEU A 103 1.54 -6.06 14.27
N ALA A 104 1.95 -6.80 15.30
CA ALA A 104 1.58 -8.20 15.45
C ALA A 104 0.06 -8.40 15.54
N GLY A 105 -0.47 -9.33 14.73
CA GLY A 105 -1.91 -9.64 14.67
C GLY A 105 -2.78 -8.62 13.92
N LYS A 106 -2.24 -7.46 13.51
CA LYS A 106 -2.98 -6.48 12.72
C LYS A 106 -3.11 -6.93 11.26
N PRO A 107 -4.26 -6.71 10.58
CA PRO A 107 -4.43 -7.10 9.20
C PRO A 107 -3.66 -6.18 8.25
N ALA A 108 -3.13 -6.76 7.16
CA ALA A 108 -2.42 -6.02 6.13
C ALA A 108 -2.73 -6.49 4.72
N THR A 109 -2.58 -5.60 3.76
CA THR A 109 -2.67 -5.85 2.34
C THR A 109 -1.64 -5.02 1.57
N VAL A 110 -1.36 -5.39 0.31
CA VAL A 110 -0.35 -4.72 -0.53
C VAL A 110 -0.94 -4.30 -1.87
N PHE A 111 -0.35 -3.26 -2.51
CA PHE A 111 -0.75 -2.79 -3.83
C PHE A 111 0.44 -2.20 -4.58
N THR A 112 0.41 -2.25 -5.93
CA THR A 112 1.55 -1.83 -6.76
C THR A 112 1.14 -1.22 -8.10
N SER A 113 2.10 -0.66 -8.82
CA SER A 113 1.97 -0.27 -10.21
C SER A 113 3.25 -0.54 -10.97
N SER A 114 3.13 -0.96 -12.22
CA SER A 114 4.26 -1.23 -13.13
C SER A 114 4.11 -0.48 -14.45
N GLY A 115 5.19 -0.46 -15.25
CA GLY A 115 5.16 0.12 -16.60
C GLY A 115 4.63 -0.83 -17.69
N SER A 116 4.45 -2.12 -17.39
CA SER A 116 3.98 -3.11 -18.36
C SER A 116 3.25 -4.27 -17.66
N LEU A 117 2.44 -5.02 -18.43
CA LEU A 117 1.61 -6.11 -17.91
C LEU A 117 2.46 -7.18 -17.18
N HIS A 118 3.60 -7.55 -17.74
CA HIS A 118 4.56 -8.51 -17.16
C HIS A 118 5.73 -7.81 -16.45
N GLY A 119 5.52 -6.58 -15.96
CA GLY A 119 6.55 -5.74 -15.34
C GLY A 119 6.88 -6.08 -13.89
N GLY A 120 6.40 -7.19 -13.34
CA GLY A 120 6.68 -7.63 -11.97
C GLY A 120 5.65 -7.18 -10.94
N ASN A 121 4.38 -7.04 -11.32
CA ASN A 121 3.32 -6.70 -10.37
C ASN A 121 3.21 -7.75 -9.26
N GLU A 122 3.09 -9.03 -9.60
CA GLU A 122 2.91 -10.14 -8.66
C GLU A 122 4.14 -10.30 -7.75
N SER A 123 5.35 -10.30 -8.33
CA SER A 123 6.58 -10.43 -7.54
C SER A 123 6.77 -9.27 -6.57
N THR A 124 6.44 -8.04 -6.97
CA THR A 124 6.51 -6.87 -6.09
C THR A 124 5.52 -7.00 -4.93
N LEU A 125 4.27 -7.42 -5.20
CA LEU A 125 3.28 -7.65 -4.16
C LEU A 125 3.76 -8.73 -3.17
N LEU A 126 4.21 -9.88 -3.67
CA LEU A 126 4.70 -10.98 -2.84
C LEU A 126 5.93 -10.59 -2.00
N THR A 127 6.89 -9.85 -2.58
CA THR A 127 8.07 -9.41 -1.83
C THR A 127 7.74 -8.33 -0.79
N MET A 128 6.74 -7.48 -1.03
CA MET A 128 6.26 -6.53 -0.01
C MET A 128 5.57 -7.21 1.17
N MET A 129 5.00 -8.41 0.98
CA MET A 129 4.41 -9.18 2.08
C MET A 129 5.44 -9.69 3.08
N LEU A 130 6.70 -9.92 2.65
CA LEU A 130 7.73 -10.50 3.53
C LEU A 130 8.01 -9.65 4.78
N PRO A 131 8.30 -8.34 4.69
CA PRO A 131 8.47 -7.52 5.89
C PRO A 131 7.22 -7.48 6.77
N LEU A 132 6.02 -7.51 6.19
CA LEU A 132 4.78 -7.52 6.95
C LEU A 132 4.61 -8.83 7.74
N LEU A 133 4.98 -9.97 7.14
CA LEU A 133 5.03 -11.26 7.85
C LEU A 133 6.06 -11.25 8.99
N HIS A 134 7.23 -10.66 8.79
CA HIS A 134 8.24 -10.50 9.84
C HIS A 134 7.73 -9.64 11.01
N HIS A 135 6.87 -8.66 10.73
CA HIS A 135 6.17 -7.87 11.75
C HIS A 135 4.98 -8.60 12.38
N GLY A 136 4.69 -9.86 11.99
CA GLY A 136 3.60 -10.66 12.55
C GLY A 136 2.20 -10.26 12.08
N MET A 137 2.08 -9.57 10.96
CA MET A 137 0.79 -9.13 10.42
C MET A 137 0.02 -10.27 9.75
N ILE A 138 -1.31 -10.13 9.71
CA ILE A 138 -2.22 -11.06 9.01
C ILE A 138 -2.44 -10.56 7.58
N LEU A 139 -1.91 -11.27 6.59
CA LEU A 139 -1.98 -10.86 5.20
C LEU A 139 -3.34 -11.18 4.57
N MET A 140 -3.85 -10.26 3.77
CA MET A 140 -5.12 -10.35 3.08
C MET A 140 -4.95 -10.12 1.57
N GLY A 141 -5.43 -11.07 0.76
CA GLY A 141 -5.50 -10.95 -0.69
C GLY A 141 -6.90 -10.58 -1.21
N LEU A 142 -7.06 -10.60 -2.54
CA LEU A 142 -8.33 -10.35 -3.24
C LEU A 142 -8.99 -11.67 -3.64
N PRO A 143 -10.29 -11.89 -3.30
CA PRO A 143 -10.97 -13.13 -3.66
C PRO A 143 -11.22 -13.23 -5.17
N HIS A 144 -10.95 -14.37 -5.76
CA HIS A 144 -11.20 -14.63 -7.19
C HIS A 144 -12.69 -14.51 -7.58
N SER A 145 -13.58 -14.61 -6.61
CA SER A 145 -15.03 -14.43 -6.81
C SER A 145 -15.44 -13.00 -7.20
N TRP A 146 -14.55 -12.02 -7.09
CA TRP A 146 -14.83 -10.67 -7.56
C TRP A 146 -14.73 -10.63 -9.09
N HIS A 147 -15.83 -10.20 -9.73
CA HIS A 147 -15.92 -10.13 -11.19
C HIS A 147 -14.80 -9.29 -11.80
N GLU A 148 -14.48 -8.16 -11.16
CA GLU A 148 -13.45 -7.23 -11.60
C GLU A 148 -12.06 -7.88 -11.69
N LEU A 149 -11.77 -8.86 -10.82
CA LEU A 149 -10.49 -9.58 -10.83
C LEU A 149 -10.37 -10.54 -12.03
N SER A 150 -11.47 -11.14 -12.45
CA SER A 150 -11.51 -12.03 -13.63
C SER A 150 -11.65 -11.26 -14.95
N ALA A 151 -12.23 -10.06 -14.93
CA ALA A 151 -12.48 -9.24 -16.10
C ALA A 151 -11.34 -8.30 -16.47
N THR A 152 -10.48 -7.93 -15.52
CA THR A 152 -9.41 -6.94 -15.73
C THR A 152 -8.41 -7.38 -16.81
N ARG A 153 -7.86 -6.38 -17.53
CA ARG A 153 -6.84 -6.58 -18.58
C ARG A 153 -5.61 -5.70 -18.41
N ASP A 154 -5.58 -4.84 -17.39
CA ASP A 154 -4.51 -3.87 -17.18
C ASP A 154 -3.93 -3.85 -15.76
N GLY A 155 -4.24 -4.84 -14.95
CA GLY A 155 -3.78 -4.99 -13.59
C GLY A 155 -4.77 -5.79 -12.77
N GLY A 156 -4.55 -5.84 -11.45
CA GLY A 156 -5.34 -6.67 -10.54
C GLY A 156 -4.81 -8.09 -10.43
N THR A 157 -4.54 -8.51 -9.21
CA THR A 157 -4.04 -9.86 -8.90
C THR A 157 -4.69 -10.37 -7.62
N PRO A 158 -4.69 -11.71 -7.36
CA PRO A 158 -5.14 -12.24 -6.07
C PRO A 158 -4.31 -11.74 -4.88
N TYR A 159 -3.09 -11.26 -5.12
CA TYR A 159 -2.18 -10.80 -4.07
C TYR A 159 -2.44 -9.35 -3.65
N GLY A 160 -3.09 -8.55 -4.50
CA GLY A 160 -3.42 -7.15 -4.25
C GLY A 160 -3.77 -6.38 -5.52
N ALA A 161 -4.33 -5.20 -5.37
CA ALA A 161 -4.62 -4.31 -6.48
C ALA A 161 -3.33 -3.88 -7.17
N SER A 162 -3.35 -3.83 -8.49
CA SER A 162 -2.24 -3.35 -9.30
C SER A 162 -2.74 -2.54 -10.49
N HIS A 163 -1.85 -1.73 -11.07
CA HIS A 163 -2.13 -0.91 -12.24
C HIS A 163 -0.96 -0.93 -13.22
N VAL A 164 -1.25 -1.12 -14.49
CA VAL A 164 -0.29 -1.02 -15.58
C VAL A 164 -0.27 0.40 -16.12
N ALA A 165 0.65 1.22 -15.61
CA ALA A 165 0.75 2.65 -15.92
C ALA A 165 1.35 2.96 -17.31
N GLY A 166 1.84 1.93 -18.02
CA GLY A 166 2.54 2.11 -19.27
C GLY A 166 3.92 2.78 -19.14
N PRO A 167 4.68 2.92 -20.25
CA PRO A 167 6.04 3.45 -20.22
C PRO A 167 6.12 4.92 -19.81
N GLN A 168 5.05 5.69 -19.99
CA GLN A 168 4.95 7.09 -19.57
C GLN A 168 4.52 7.25 -18.12
N GLY A 169 4.11 6.16 -17.45
CA GLY A 169 3.69 6.19 -16.05
C GLY A 169 2.34 6.90 -15.85
N ASN A 170 1.35 6.58 -16.71
CA ASN A 170 0.02 7.18 -16.62
C ASN A 170 -0.64 6.88 -15.25
N PRO A 171 -1.05 7.89 -14.48
CA PRO A 171 -1.72 7.69 -13.20
C PRO A 171 -3.21 7.36 -13.32
N SER A 172 -3.82 7.49 -14.51
CA SER A 172 -5.23 7.22 -14.71
C SER A 172 -5.52 5.72 -14.60
N LEU A 173 -6.33 5.35 -13.63
CA LEU A 173 -6.75 3.97 -13.42
C LEU A 173 -7.88 3.60 -14.39
N SER A 174 -7.89 2.34 -14.85
CA SER A 174 -9.10 1.79 -15.45
C SER A 174 -10.23 1.68 -14.42
N PRO A 175 -11.50 1.58 -14.85
CA PRO A 175 -12.63 1.34 -13.95
C PRO A 175 -12.43 0.09 -13.08
N GLU A 176 -11.89 -0.99 -13.65
CA GLU A 176 -11.63 -2.25 -12.97
C GLU A 176 -10.52 -2.10 -11.92
N ALA A 177 -9.38 -1.47 -12.26
CA ALA A 177 -8.29 -1.23 -11.32
C ALA A 177 -8.73 -0.32 -10.16
N ALA A 178 -9.50 0.73 -10.44
CA ALA A 178 -10.05 1.61 -9.42
C ALA A 178 -11.03 0.88 -8.50
N ARG A 179 -11.90 0.04 -9.08
CA ARG A 179 -12.88 -0.74 -8.32
C ARG A 179 -12.21 -1.79 -7.44
N LEU A 180 -11.21 -2.53 -7.96
CA LEU A 180 -10.44 -3.52 -7.17
C LEU A 180 -9.72 -2.84 -5.99
N ALA A 181 -9.11 -1.68 -6.19
CA ALA A 181 -8.46 -0.93 -5.12
C ALA A 181 -9.48 -0.48 -4.06
N PHE A 182 -10.64 0.01 -4.46
CA PHE A 182 -11.73 0.35 -3.54
C PHE A 182 -12.19 -0.86 -2.72
N LEU A 183 -12.47 -1.99 -3.38
CA LEU A 183 -12.92 -3.22 -2.71
C LEU A 183 -11.85 -3.80 -1.78
N GLN A 184 -10.57 -3.66 -2.13
CA GLN A 184 -9.45 -4.02 -1.26
C GLN A 184 -9.45 -3.22 0.05
N GLY A 185 -9.62 -1.91 -0.04
CA GLY A 185 -9.71 -1.03 1.12
C GLY A 185 -10.92 -1.35 2.00
N GLN A 186 -12.09 -1.55 1.39
CA GLN A 186 -13.31 -1.94 2.09
C GLN A 186 -13.14 -3.28 2.83
N ARG A 187 -12.55 -4.29 2.17
CA ARG A 187 -12.28 -5.59 2.80
C ARG A 187 -11.29 -5.49 3.96
N LEU A 188 -10.22 -4.68 3.82
CA LEU A 188 -9.27 -4.43 4.89
C LEU A 188 -9.97 -3.81 6.11
N ALA A 189 -10.79 -2.80 5.90
CA ALA A 189 -11.55 -2.14 6.96
C ALA A 189 -12.48 -3.12 7.70
N GLN A 190 -13.24 -3.93 6.96
CA GLN A 190 -14.13 -4.95 7.54
C GLN A 190 -13.36 -5.99 8.37
N LEU A 191 -12.18 -6.43 7.88
CA LEU A 191 -11.34 -7.37 8.61
C LEU A 191 -10.75 -6.73 9.87
N THR A 192 -10.30 -5.47 9.76
CA THR A 192 -9.78 -4.71 10.91
C THR A 192 -10.79 -4.64 12.05
N LEU A 193 -12.05 -4.33 11.74
CA LEU A 193 -13.11 -4.29 12.76
C LEU A 193 -13.29 -5.65 13.42
N LYS A 194 -13.37 -6.74 12.64
CA LYS A 194 -13.56 -8.10 13.17
C LYS A 194 -12.42 -8.61 14.06
N LEU A 195 -11.21 -8.11 13.85
CA LEU A 195 -10.03 -8.50 14.65
C LEU A 195 -9.80 -7.57 15.85
N SER A 196 -10.58 -6.50 15.98
CA SER A 196 -10.46 -5.52 17.06
C SER A 196 -11.46 -5.75 18.20
N ASP A 197 -12.40 -6.69 18.01
CA ASP A 197 -13.36 -7.19 19.01
C ASP A 197 -12.71 -8.35 19.80
#